data_54e6affb255b99517a2d616cf923aa19
#
_entry.id   54e6affb255b99517a2d616cf923aa19
#
_cell.length_a   1.000
_cell.length_b   1.000
_cell.length_c   1.000
_cell.angle_alpha   90.00
_cell.angle_beta   90.00
_cell.angle_gamma   90.00
#
_symmetry.space_group_name_H-M   'P 1'
#
loop_
_entity.id
_entity.type
_entity.pdbx_description
1 polymer ?
#
loop_
_entity_poly.entity_id
_entity_poly.type
_entity_poly.pdbx_seq_one_letter_code
_entity_poly.pdbx_strand_id
1 'polypeptide(L)'
;MRSSAASDVYKRQVDEAAHTVAVKGPKGSLNSNYHPLMTVKVEGNEILVTRPNDEKEARSLHGLTRTNIHNMVVGVTEGFRKDLEIQGVGYRCAKQGSKLVLTLGFSHPVEVAETETIKIEVKDALHFSILGSDKQEVGQFAAEVRSKRPPEPYKGKGIRYVGEFVIRKEGKAGKGK
;
A
#
# COMPACT_ATOMS: atom_id res chain seq x y z
N MET A 1 -18.67 10.96 13.61
CA MET A 1 -18.53 9.62 13.03
C MET A 1 -17.59 8.80 13.91
N ARG A 2 -18.08 7.71 14.45
CA ARG A 2 -17.30 6.83 15.32
C ARG A 2 -16.55 5.82 14.48
N SER A 3 -15.25 5.77 14.62
CA SER A 3 -14.45 4.67 14.10
C SER A 3 -14.20 3.71 15.25
N SER A 4 -14.97 2.63 15.34
CA SER A 4 -14.65 1.55 16.28
C SER A 4 -13.44 0.80 15.71
N ALA A 5 -12.33 0.89 16.40
CA ALA A 5 -11.15 0.13 16.07
C ALA A 5 -11.02 -1.04 17.05
N ALA A 6 -10.64 -2.17 16.50
CA ALA A 6 -10.53 -3.44 17.21
C ALA A 6 -9.72 -3.34 18.52
N SER A 7 -10.07 -4.22 19.44
CA SER A 7 -9.48 -4.38 20.78
C SER A 7 -7.96 -4.62 20.83
N ASP A 8 -7.33 -4.90 19.69
CA ASP A 8 -5.93 -5.33 19.61
C ASP A 8 -4.90 -4.21 19.48
N VAL A 9 -5.32 -2.96 19.53
CA VAL A 9 -4.42 -1.81 19.54
C VAL A 9 -3.97 -1.51 20.96
N TYR A 10 -2.68 -1.59 21.23
CA TYR A 10 -2.11 -1.40 22.55
C TYR A 10 -2.10 0.04 23.04
N LYS A 11 -1.86 1.00 22.15
CA LYS A 11 -1.84 2.42 22.47
C LYS A 11 -2.38 3.26 21.32
N ARG A 12 -3.18 4.24 21.69
CA ARG A 12 -3.65 5.32 20.84
C ARG A 12 -3.32 6.63 21.53
N GLN A 13 -2.54 7.47 20.88
CA GLN A 13 -2.15 8.77 21.43
C GLN A 13 -2.45 9.84 20.40
N VAL A 14 -3.02 10.94 20.87
CA VAL A 14 -3.29 12.13 20.05
C VAL A 14 -2.62 13.30 20.73
N ASP A 15 -1.78 14.01 19.97
CA ASP A 15 -1.23 15.29 20.37
C ASP A 15 -1.99 16.39 19.62
N GLU A 16 -2.88 17.05 20.31
CA GLU A 16 -3.71 18.12 19.73
C GLU A 16 -2.89 19.36 19.38
N ALA A 17 -1.82 19.64 20.11
CA ALA A 17 -0.95 20.79 19.85
C ALA A 17 -0.10 20.59 18.59
N ALA A 18 0.43 19.40 18.39
CA ALA A 18 1.23 19.05 17.23
C ALA A 18 0.40 18.52 16.05
N HIS A 19 -0.92 18.36 16.21
CA HIS A 19 -1.82 17.73 15.23
C HIS A 19 -1.33 16.38 14.72
N THR A 20 -0.93 15.50 15.66
CA THR A 20 -0.41 14.17 15.35
C THR A 20 -1.22 13.08 16.04
N VAL A 21 -1.32 11.95 15.36
CA VAL A 21 -1.90 10.72 15.90
C VAL A 21 -0.85 9.63 15.85
N ALA A 22 -0.66 8.95 16.97
CA ALA A 22 0.21 7.79 17.09
C ALA A 22 -0.60 6.56 17.47
N VAL A 23 -0.40 5.48 16.74
CA VAL A 23 -1.08 4.19 16.99
C VAL A 23 -0.03 3.10 17.09
N LYS A 24 -0.12 2.28 18.14
CA LYS A 24 0.78 1.14 18.36
C LYS A 24 -0.01 -0.15 18.50
N GLY A 25 0.42 -1.18 17.79
CA GLY A 25 -0.18 -2.50 17.81
C GLY A 25 0.83 -3.63 17.62
N PRO A 26 0.37 -4.87 17.49
CA PRO A 26 1.26 -6.05 17.38
C PRO A 26 2.16 -6.05 16.14
N LYS A 27 1.76 -5.37 15.07
CA LYS A 27 2.53 -5.28 13.82
C LYS A 27 3.47 -4.07 13.75
N GLY A 28 3.47 -3.20 14.74
CA GLY A 28 4.34 -2.03 14.78
C GLY A 28 3.66 -0.78 15.33
N SER A 29 4.26 0.36 15.06
CA SER A 29 3.73 1.67 15.43
C SER A 29 3.75 2.62 14.24
N LEU A 30 2.70 3.42 14.11
CA LEU A 30 2.55 4.43 13.06
C LEU A 30 2.22 5.79 13.65
N ASN A 31 2.80 6.84 13.08
CA ASN A 31 2.52 8.22 13.37
C ASN A 31 2.05 8.92 12.11
N SER A 32 1.07 9.79 12.22
CA SER A 32 0.61 10.62 11.12
C SER A 32 0.14 11.97 11.61
N ASN A 33 0.37 12.98 10.80
CA ASN A 33 -0.15 14.31 11.02
C ASN A 33 -1.55 14.41 10.41
N TYR A 34 -2.42 15.22 11.03
CA TYR A 34 -3.72 15.54 10.48
C TYR A 34 -3.88 17.06 10.31
N HIS A 35 -4.81 17.45 9.45
CA HIS A 35 -5.00 18.86 9.15
C HIS A 35 -5.52 19.63 10.38
N PRO A 36 -5.01 20.86 10.66
CA PRO A 36 -5.39 21.66 11.84
C PRO A 36 -6.87 21.99 11.95
N LEU A 37 -7.62 21.98 10.84
CA LEU A 37 -9.08 22.17 10.86
C LEU A 37 -9.84 21.02 11.53
N MET A 38 -9.23 19.83 11.60
CA MET A 38 -9.86 18.67 12.23
C MET A 38 -9.54 18.63 13.72
N THR A 39 -10.51 18.19 14.49
CA THR A 39 -10.32 17.88 15.92
C THR A 39 -10.34 16.37 16.09
N VAL A 40 -9.27 15.83 16.66
CA VAL A 40 -9.12 14.39 16.91
C VAL A 40 -8.98 14.18 18.42
N LYS A 41 -9.84 13.34 18.98
CA LYS A 41 -9.83 12.99 20.40
C LYS A 41 -9.91 11.49 20.59
N VAL A 42 -9.32 11.01 21.67
CA VAL A 42 -9.43 9.62 22.11
C VAL A 42 -10.45 9.52 23.23
N GLU A 43 -11.49 8.73 23.03
CA GLU A 43 -12.49 8.41 24.04
C GLU A 43 -12.54 6.89 24.26
N GLY A 44 -11.98 6.42 25.39
CA GLY A 44 -11.93 4.99 25.68
C GLY A 44 -11.18 4.21 24.59
N ASN A 45 -11.88 3.34 23.90
CA ASN A 45 -11.36 2.53 22.80
C ASN A 45 -11.62 3.13 21.41
N GLU A 46 -12.13 4.33 21.33
CA GLU A 46 -12.49 4.98 20.08
C GLU A 46 -11.68 6.25 19.84
N ILE A 47 -11.39 6.52 18.58
CA ILE A 47 -10.83 7.82 18.14
C ILE A 47 -11.96 8.57 17.43
N LEU A 48 -12.27 9.76 17.93
CA LEU A 48 -13.28 10.63 17.35
C LEU A 48 -12.61 11.71 16.51
N VAL A 49 -13.09 11.85 15.29
CA VAL A 49 -12.69 12.91 14.37
C VAL A 49 -13.90 13.81 14.14
N THR A 50 -13.75 15.10 14.43
CA THR A 50 -14.80 16.09 14.23
C THR A 50 -14.32 17.21 13.32
N ARG A 51 -15.28 17.81 12.60
CA ARG A 51 -15.04 18.96 11.72
C ARG A 51 -15.75 20.21 12.27
N PRO A 52 -15.23 21.42 11.98
CA PRO A 52 -15.81 22.67 12.51
C PRO A 52 -17.11 23.07 11.80
N ASN A 53 -17.28 22.71 10.53
CA ASN A 53 -18.43 23.08 9.70
C ASN A 53 -18.69 22.04 8.61
N ASP A 54 -19.67 22.29 7.74
CA ASP A 54 -20.05 21.42 6.63
C ASP A 54 -19.58 21.95 5.26
N GLU A 55 -18.59 22.82 5.23
CA GLU A 55 -17.99 23.29 4.00
C GLU A 55 -17.29 22.14 3.25
N LYS A 56 -17.14 22.29 1.95
CA LYS A 56 -16.57 21.28 1.07
C LYS A 56 -15.17 20.83 1.53
N GLU A 57 -14.33 21.79 1.92
CA GLU A 57 -12.98 21.50 2.40
C GLU A 57 -13.00 20.71 3.71
N ALA A 58 -13.78 21.15 4.70
CA ALA A 58 -13.91 20.48 5.98
C ALA A 58 -14.46 19.05 5.83
N ARG A 59 -15.42 18.84 4.96
CA ARG A 59 -15.99 17.52 4.66
C ARG A 59 -14.98 16.59 4.04
N SER A 60 -14.19 17.08 3.07
CA SER A 60 -13.16 16.27 2.41
C SER A 60 -12.02 15.90 3.36
N LEU A 61 -11.53 16.83 4.16
CA LEU A 61 -10.49 16.59 5.16
C LEU A 61 -10.96 15.68 6.29
N HIS A 62 -12.23 15.78 6.69
CA HIS A 62 -12.83 14.88 7.67
C HIS A 62 -12.81 13.43 7.21
N GLY A 63 -13.26 13.17 5.99
CA GLY A 63 -13.21 11.83 5.40
C GLY A 63 -11.79 11.30 5.24
N LEU A 64 -10.86 12.13 4.78
CA LEU A 64 -9.46 11.78 4.64
C LEU A 64 -8.81 11.41 5.98
N THR A 65 -8.99 12.26 7.00
CA THR A 65 -8.42 12.05 8.33
C THR A 65 -8.95 10.77 8.97
N ARG A 66 -10.25 10.56 8.89
CA ARG A 66 -10.88 9.33 9.39
C ARG A 66 -10.34 8.09 8.71
N THR A 67 -10.22 8.11 7.39
CA THR A 67 -9.71 6.98 6.61
C THR A 67 -8.24 6.71 6.92
N ASN A 68 -7.41 7.74 7.04
CA ASN A 68 -5.99 7.58 7.38
C ASN A 68 -5.81 6.96 8.77
N ILE A 69 -6.56 7.42 9.76
CA ILE A 69 -6.50 6.85 11.11
C ILE A 69 -6.99 5.41 11.12
N HIS A 70 -8.07 5.11 10.42
CA HIS A 70 -8.57 3.74 10.28
C HIS A 70 -7.52 2.82 9.64
N ASN A 71 -6.85 3.27 8.59
CA ASN A 71 -5.78 2.52 7.94
C ASN A 71 -4.57 2.31 8.86
N MET A 72 -4.24 3.28 9.70
CA MET A 72 -3.19 3.12 10.71
C MET A 72 -3.54 2.03 11.72
N VAL A 73 -4.76 2.01 12.20
CA VAL A 73 -5.23 0.99 13.15
C VAL A 73 -5.20 -0.40 12.52
N VAL A 74 -5.75 -0.56 11.33
CA VAL A 74 -5.72 -1.83 10.59
C VAL A 74 -4.29 -2.26 10.30
N GLY A 75 -3.43 -1.34 9.91
CA GLY A 75 -2.03 -1.61 9.59
C GLY A 75 -1.21 -2.12 10.78
N VAL A 76 -1.42 -1.58 11.97
CA VAL A 76 -0.70 -2.03 13.18
C VAL A 76 -1.28 -3.32 13.79
N THR A 77 -2.50 -3.69 13.44
CA THR A 77 -3.16 -4.92 13.92
C THR A 77 -3.01 -6.08 12.94
N GLU A 78 -3.45 -5.90 11.70
CA GLU A 78 -3.45 -6.95 10.67
C GLU A 78 -2.31 -6.80 9.65
N GLY A 79 -1.88 -5.57 9.40
CA GLY A 79 -0.95 -5.23 8.34
C GLY A 79 -1.63 -5.13 6.97
N PHE A 80 -0.87 -4.65 6.00
CA PHE A 80 -1.31 -4.56 4.61
C PHE A 80 -0.47 -5.46 3.71
N ARG A 81 -1.10 -5.98 2.68
CA ARG A 81 -0.49 -6.87 1.71
C ARG A 81 -0.91 -6.46 0.30
N LYS A 82 0.05 -6.41 -0.60
CA LYS A 82 -0.18 -6.31 -2.05
C LYS A 82 0.45 -7.51 -2.74
N ASP A 83 -0.38 -8.27 -3.43
CA ASP A 83 0.05 -9.42 -4.20
C ASP A 83 0.29 -9.01 -5.65
N LEU A 84 1.46 -9.39 -6.17
CA LEU A 84 1.84 -9.12 -7.55
C LEU A 84 2.18 -10.44 -8.26
N GLU A 85 1.93 -10.45 -9.55
CA GLU A 85 2.28 -11.55 -10.43
C GLU A 85 3.11 -11.07 -11.62
N ILE A 86 3.95 -11.96 -12.12
CA ILE A 86 4.78 -11.71 -13.28
C ILE A 86 4.28 -12.58 -14.43
N GLN A 87 4.08 -11.98 -15.59
CA GLN A 87 3.76 -12.70 -16.81
C GLN A 87 4.79 -12.43 -17.90
N GLY A 88 5.15 -13.48 -18.60
CA GLY A 88 6.11 -13.44 -19.69
C GLY A 88 7.00 -14.66 -19.70
N VAL A 89 7.35 -15.14 -20.88
CA VAL A 89 8.27 -16.27 -21.06
C VAL A 89 9.65 -15.88 -20.57
N GLY A 90 10.22 -16.68 -19.65
CA GLY A 90 11.53 -16.42 -19.06
C GLY A 90 11.54 -15.35 -17.95
N TYR A 91 10.40 -14.74 -17.65
CA TYR A 91 10.29 -13.83 -16.53
C TYR A 91 10.11 -14.60 -15.22
N ARG A 92 10.80 -14.19 -14.18
CA ARG A 92 10.73 -14.85 -12.89
C ARG A 92 11.14 -13.91 -11.74
N CYS A 93 10.77 -14.28 -10.53
CA CYS A 93 11.24 -13.66 -9.31
C CYS A 93 11.88 -14.68 -8.37
N ALA A 94 12.83 -14.22 -7.59
CA ALA A 94 13.43 -14.99 -6.52
C ALA A 94 13.82 -14.06 -5.38
N LYS A 95 13.80 -14.57 -4.16
CA LYS A 95 14.27 -13.83 -2.99
C LYS A 95 15.68 -14.30 -2.62
N GLN A 96 16.59 -13.34 -2.49
CA GLN A 96 17.95 -13.57 -2.03
C GLN A 96 18.22 -12.73 -0.79
N GLY A 97 18.17 -13.35 0.38
CA GLY A 97 18.29 -12.65 1.65
C GLY A 97 17.17 -11.62 1.85
N SER A 98 17.51 -10.35 1.90
CA SER A 98 16.58 -9.22 2.00
C SER A 98 16.25 -8.55 0.67
N LYS A 99 16.65 -9.14 -0.45
CA LYS A 99 16.44 -8.60 -1.79
C LYS A 99 15.52 -9.48 -2.62
N LEU A 100 14.64 -8.83 -3.38
CA LEU A 100 13.87 -9.46 -4.45
C LEU A 100 14.65 -9.29 -5.75
N VAL A 101 14.97 -10.40 -6.42
CA VAL A 101 15.62 -10.40 -7.72
C VAL A 101 14.62 -10.76 -8.79
N LEU A 102 14.45 -9.85 -9.75
CA LEU A 102 13.49 -9.96 -10.84
C LEU A 102 14.21 -10.15 -12.17
N THR A 103 13.90 -11.21 -12.87
CA THR A 103 14.34 -11.42 -14.24
C THR A 103 13.19 -11.03 -15.17
N LEU A 104 13.34 -9.90 -15.86
CA LEU A 104 12.26 -9.24 -16.60
C LEU A 104 12.58 -9.02 -18.09
N GLY A 105 13.48 -9.83 -18.65
CA GLY A 105 13.87 -9.71 -20.04
C GLY A 105 14.87 -8.59 -20.33
N PHE A 106 15.43 -7.96 -19.30
CA PHE A 106 16.55 -7.03 -19.42
C PHE A 106 17.90 -7.78 -19.50
N SER A 107 18.94 -7.10 -19.93
CA SER A 107 20.31 -7.65 -19.97
C SER A 107 20.89 -7.95 -18.57
N HIS A 108 20.29 -7.38 -17.53
CA HIS A 108 20.66 -7.57 -16.13
C HIS A 108 19.42 -7.84 -15.29
N PRO A 109 19.54 -8.55 -14.16
CA PRO A 109 18.42 -8.68 -13.22
C PRO A 109 18.12 -7.37 -12.53
N VAL A 110 16.87 -7.15 -12.16
CA VAL A 110 16.42 -6.01 -11.36
C VAL A 110 16.38 -6.43 -9.89
N GLU A 111 17.07 -5.73 -9.04
CA GLU A 111 17.09 -5.97 -7.59
C GLU A 111 16.25 -4.93 -6.86
N VAL A 112 15.43 -5.39 -5.93
CA VAL A 112 14.63 -4.55 -5.04
C VAL A 112 14.88 -4.99 -3.60
N ALA A 113 15.43 -4.09 -2.78
CA ALA A 113 15.72 -4.37 -1.39
C ALA A 113 14.51 -4.14 -0.48
N GLU A 114 14.33 -4.98 0.51
CA GLU A 114 13.40 -4.73 1.60
C GLU A 114 13.85 -3.51 2.41
N THR A 115 12.88 -2.84 3.03
CA THR A 115 13.13 -1.77 4.00
C THR A 115 12.84 -2.27 5.42
N GLU A 116 13.08 -1.43 6.42
CA GLU A 116 12.73 -1.77 7.81
C GLU A 116 11.22 -1.99 7.99
N THR A 117 10.42 -1.27 7.22
CA THR A 117 8.96 -1.25 7.30
C THR A 117 8.27 -2.15 6.27
N ILE A 118 8.96 -2.48 5.18
CA ILE A 118 8.43 -3.28 4.07
C ILE A 118 9.15 -4.62 3.98
N LYS A 119 8.38 -5.70 3.97
CA LYS A 119 8.85 -7.06 3.76
C LYS A 119 8.33 -7.61 2.46
N ILE A 120 9.12 -8.46 1.82
CA ILE A 120 8.78 -9.11 0.57
C ILE A 120 8.71 -10.62 0.80
N GLU A 121 7.62 -11.23 0.36
CA GLU A 121 7.38 -12.66 0.45
C GLU A 121 7.23 -13.21 -0.95
N VAL A 122 8.04 -14.19 -1.33
CA VAL A 122 7.97 -14.86 -2.62
C VAL A 122 7.25 -16.19 -2.43
N LYS A 123 6.12 -16.34 -3.12
CA LYS A 123 5.32 -17.57 -3.10
C LYS A 123 5.86 -18.60 -4.07
N ASP A 124 6.15 -18.18 -5.30
CA ASP A 124 6.72 -19.00 -6.36
C ASP A 124 7.50 -18.13 -7.36
N ALA A 125 7.95 -18.70 -8.45
CA ALA A 125 8.75 -17.98 -9.45
C ALA A 125 8.00 -16.83 -10.16
N LEU A 126 6.69 -16.78 -10.07
CA LEU A 126 5.84 -15.81 -10.77
C LEU A 126 4.99 -14.94 -9.82
N HIS A 127 4.93 -15.28 -8.54
CA HIS A 127 4.08 -14.59 -7.57
C HIS A 127 4.88 -14.15 -6.36
N PHE A 128 4.71 -12.92 -5.98
CA PHE A 128 5.30 -12.36 -4.76
C PHE A 128 4.36 -11.35 -4.11
N SER A 129 4.58 -11.08 -2.84
CA SER A 129 3.75 -10.19 -2.04
C SER A 129 4.61 -9.16 -1.33
N ILE A 130 4.07 -7.97 -1.18
CA ILE A 130 4.68 -6.88 -0.44
C ILE A 130 3.83 -6.62 0.80
N LEU A 131 4.45 -6.67 1.97
CA LEU A 131 3.80 -6.56 3.27
C LEU A 131 4.37 -5.40 4.06
N GLY A 132 3.52 -4.74 4.82
CA GLY A 132 3.90 -3.67 5.72
C GLY A 132 2.73 -3.19 6.57
N SER A 133 3.01 -2.34 7.52
CA SER A 133 2.00 -1.77 8.42
C SER A 133 1.38 -0.48 7.90
N ASP A 134 2.09 0.27 7.06
CA ASP A 134 1.58 1.50 6.46
C ASP A 134 1.01 1.22 5.06
N LYS A 135 -0.28 1.47 4.87
CA LYS A 135 -0.96 1.27 3.59
C LYS A 135 -0.37 2.10 2.45
N GLN A 136 -0.03 3.36 2.72
CA GLN A 136 0.55 4.25 1.71
C GLN A 136 1.93 3.76 1.28
N GLU A 137 2.76 3.36 2.21
CA GLU A 137 4.10 2.88 1.96
C GLU A 137 4.10 1.55 1.19
N VAL A 138 3.25 0.61 1.60
CA VAL A 138 3.05 -0.67 0.89
C VAL A 138 2.55 -0.43 -0.54
N GLY A 139 1.57 0.44 -0.71
CA GLY A 139 1.04 0.79 -2.03
C GLY A 139 2.07 1.48 -2.93
N GLN A 140 2.83 2.42 -2.40
CA GLN A 140 3.90 3.11 -3.13
C GLN A 140 5.00 2.14 -3.55
N PHE A 141 5.47 1.32 -2.64
CA PHE A 141 6.50 0.32 -2.93
C PHE A 141 6.05 -0.69 -4.00
N ALA A 142 4.83 -1.18 -3.90
CA ALA A 142 4.25 -2.08 -4.89
C ALA A 142 4.14 -1.41 -6.27
N ALA A 143 3.74 -0.15 -6.33
CA ALA A 143 3.67 0.62 -7.57
C ALA A 143 5.05 0.85 -8.20
N GLU A 144 6.07 1.11 -7.39
CA GLU A 144 7.45 1.26 -7.87
C GLU A 144 8.00 -0.04 -8.43
N VAL A 145 7.76 -1.17 -7.77
CA VAL A 145 8.15 -2.49 -8.27
C VAL A 145 7.43 -2.80 -9.58
N ARG A 146 6.12 -2.54 -9.66
CA ARG A 146 5.35 -2.71 -10.89
C ARG A 146 5.87 -1.83 -12.02
N SER A 147 6.31 -0.62 -11.74
CA SER A 147 6.84 0.32 -12.73
C SER A 147 8.17 -0.13 -13.37
N LYS A 148 8.89 -1.06 -12.74
CA LYS A 148 10.12 -1.61 -13.32
C LYS A 148 9.87 -2.30 -14.67
N ARG A 149 8.74 -2.98 -14.79
CA ARG A 149 8.26 -3.57 -16.04
C ARG A 149 6.73 -3.64 -16.01
N PRO A 150 6.03 -2.54 -16.33
CA PRO A 150 4.57 -2.52 -16.32
C PRO A 150 4.02 -3.47 -17.40
N PRO A 151 2.78 -3.96 -17.24
CA PRO A 151 2.20 -4.86 -18.22
C PRO A 151 2.00 -4.14 -19.55
N GLU A 152 2.42 -4.78 -20.62
CA GLU A 152 2.26 -4.23 -21.97
C GLU A 152 0.86 -4.49 -22.53
N PRO A 153 0.38 -3.68 -23.47
CA PRO A 153 -1.00 -3.79 -23.98
C PRO A 153 -1.20 -4.90 -25.04
N TYR A 154 -0.12 -5.54 -25.54
CA TYR A 154 -0.22 -6.52 -26.62
C TYR A 154 -0.30 -7.95 -26.12
N LYS A 155 0.71 -8.42 -25.40
CA LYS A 155 0.78 -9.79 -24.84
C LYS A 155 0.57 -9.85 -23.33
N GLY A 156 0.51 -8.70 -22.67
CA GLY A 156 0.33 -8.59 -21.23
C GLY A 156 1.57 -8.99 -20.41
N LYS A 157 2.75 -8.97 -21.01
CA LYS A 157 4.01 -9.27 -20.32
C LYS A 157 4.39 -8.14 -19.38
N GLY A 158 4.80 -8.48 -18.19
CA GLY A 158 5.24 -7.54 -17.17
C GLY A 158 4.75 -7.92 -15.78
N ILE A 159 4.92 -6.99 -14.85
CA ILE A 159 4.46 -7.12 -13.47
C ILE A 159 3.09 -6.48 -13.35
N ARG A 160 2.14 -7.21 -12.79
CA ARG A 160 0.79 -6.70 -12.50
C ARG A 160 0.36 -7.07 -11.09
N TYR A 161 -0.67 -6.41 -10.59
CA TYR A 161 -1.35 -6.87 -9.39
C TYR A 161 -2.14 -8.15 -9.69
N VAL A 162 -2.22 -9.05 -8.72
CA VAL A 162 -3.08 -10.23 -8.86
C VAL A 162 -4.53 -9.78 -9.04
N GLY A 163 -5.16 -10.27 -10.10
CA GLY A 163 -6.51 -9.86 -10.46
C GLY A 163 -6.63 -8.54 -11.23
N GLU A 164 -5.51 -7.88 -11.55
CA GLU A 164 -5.54 -6.67 -12.37
C GLU A 164 -5.99 -6.98 -13.79
N PHE A 165 -6.97 -6.23 -14.27
CA PHE A 165 -7.37 -6.28 -15.67
C PHE A 165 -6.46 -5.39 -16.51
N VAL A 166 -5.71 -5.99 -17.44
CA VAL A 166 -4.83 -5.29 -18.36
C VAL A 166 -5.54 -5.11 -19.69
N ILE A 167 -5.75 -3.86 -20.09
CA ILE A 167 -6.34 -3.52 -21.38
C ILE A 167 -5.39 -3.96 -22.48
N ARG A 168 -5.86 -4.84 -23.37
CA ARG A 168 -5.09 -5.29 -24.50
C ARG A 168 -5.51 -4.56 -25.77
N LYS A 169 -4.51 -4.18 -26.56
CA LYS A 169 -4.70 -3.59 -27.87
C LYS A 169 -4.34 -4.62 -28.93
N GLU A 170 -5.00 -4.54 -30.09
CA GLU A 170 -4.59 -5.31 -31.25
C GLU A 170 -3.25 -4.75 -31.77
N GLY A 171 -2.31 -5.65 -32.03
CA GLY A 171 -1.09 -5.31 -32.72
C GLY A 171 -1.39 -4.77 -34.12
N LYS A 172 -0.39 -4.21 -34.80
CA LYS A 172 -0.52 -3.85 -36.21
C LYS A 172 -0.99 -5.09 -36.97
N ALA A 173 -2.27 -5.12 -37.36
CA ALA A 173 -2.74 -6.07 -38.35
C ALA A 173 -1.91 -5.81 -39.61
N GLY A 174 -1.04 -6.74 -39.97
CA GLY A 174 -0.38 -6.68 -41.27
C GLY A 174 -1.48 -6.49 -42.29
N LYS A 175 -1.63 -5.31 -42.88
CA LYS A 175 -2.40 -5.17 -44.06
C LYS A 175 -1.72 -6.02 -45.14
N GLY A 176 -2.16 -7.24 -45.26
CA GLY A 176 -2.08 -7.92 -46.53
C GLY A 176 -2.86 -7.06 -47.48
N LYS A 177 -2.14 -6.44 -48.40
CA LYS A 177 -2.59 -5.61 -49.53
C LYS A 177 -3.63 -4.54 -49.29
#